data_fbc46b7ac5e285f59e4667ee4b2a2ddc
#
_entry.id   fbc46b7ac5e285f59e4667ee4b2a2ddc
#
_cell.length_a   1.000
_cell.length_b   1.000
_cell.length_c   1.000
_cell.angle_alpha   90.00
_cell.angle_beta   90.00
_cell.angle_gamma   90.00
#
_symmetry.space_group_name_H-M   'P 1'
#
loop_
_entity.id
_entity.type
_entity.pdbx_description
1 polymer ?
#
loop_
_entity_poly.entity_id
_entity_poly.type
_entity_poly.pdbx_seq_one_letter_code
_entity_poly.pdbx_strand_id
1 'polypeptide(L)'
;MTPLLLLEFIALAALWGASFLFMRLGAAEFGPVPTAGLRVGIAALCLLPVFLKAAVWADFRARWRAIFVVGLLNSGLPFLLFSFAVLHIPTGISAILNATVPLTGALVAWVWLKDRPGGSRVLGLVIGFVGVTLLVLGKSGVDARGAVSVGGHAMSLVAMGACLLATLSYGVAASFTKRYLTGVNPLASATGSQMGAALALVLPMAWLWPAQPVSAGAWGAVTALAVLCTSIAYILYFHLIERAGPAKALTVTFLIPVFALVYGAVFLGEVVTAWMVGCGLVIVCGTALSTGLVKLRALERRTT
;
A
#
# COMPACT_ATOMS: atom_id res chain seq x y z
N MET A 1 1.63 -23.75 5.81
CA MET A 1 2.53 -22.80 6.51
C MET A 1 2.81 -23.38 7.88
N THR A 2 4.05 -23.26 8.36
CA THR A 2 4.36 -23.58 9.76
C THR A 2 3.67 -22.57 10.70
N PRO A 3 3.44 -22.89 11.98
CA PRO A 3 2.85 -21.92 12.93
C PRO A 3 3.60 -20.60 13.00
N LEU A 4 4.94 -20.64 12.94
CA LEU A 4 5.79 -19.44 12.93
C LEU A 4 5.53 -18.55 11.69
N LEU A 5 5.48 -19.16 10.50
CA LEU A 5 5.20 -18.42 9.27
C LEU A 5 3.76 -17.83 9.25
N LEU A 6 2.81 -18.50 9.90
CA LEU A 6 1.46 -17.95 10.06
C LEU A 6 1.47 -16.75 11.00
N LEU A 7 2.22 -16.81 12.09
CA LEU A 7 2.37 -15.67 13.01
C LEU A 7 3.02 -14.47 12.31
N GLU A 8 4.09 -14.68 11.54
CA GLU A 8 4.73 -13.63 10.73
C GLU A 8 3.78 -13.02 9.71
N PHE A 9 2.95 -13.86 9.06
CA PHE A 9 1.94 -13.41 8.11
C PHE A 9 0.88 -12.52 8.76
N ILE A 10 0.37 -12.94 9.93
CA ILE A 10 -0.61 -12.15 10.69
C ILE A 10 0.03 -10.85 11.21
N ALA A 11 1.26 -10.92 11.75
CA ALA A 11 2.00 -9.76 12.22
C ALA A 11 2.22 -8.74 11.09
N LEU A 12 2.61 -9.19 9.90
CA LEU A 12 2.78 -8.31 8.73
C LEU A 12 1.46 -7.65 8.32
N ALA A 13 0.35 -8.41 8.30
CA ALA A 13 -0.98 -7.85 8.01
C ALA A 13 -1.38 -6.79 9.04
N ALA A 14 -1.13 -7.05 10.32
CA ALA A 14 -1.39 -6.12 11.41
C ALA A 14 -0.54 -4.84 11.28
N LEU A 15 0.77 -4.97 11.01
CA LEU A 15 1.67 -3.83 10.81
C LEU A 15 1.26 -2.97 9.61
N TRP A 16 0.94 -3.61 8.47
CA TRP A 16 0.50 -2.85 7.30
C TRP A 16 -0.90 -2.25 7.48
N GLY A 17 -1.80 -2.90 8.22
CA GLY A 17 -3.08 -2.32 8.63
C GLY A 17 -2.91 -1.10 9.53
N ALA A 18 -1.99 -1.17 10.50
CA ALA A 18 -1.65 -0.06 11.39
C ALA A 18 -1.01 1.13 10.66
N SER A 19 -0.47 0.94 9.45
CA SER A 19 0.05 2.05 8.65
C SER A 19 -0.99 3.15 8.42
N PHE A 20 -2.26 2.80 8.21
CA PHE A 20 -3.34 3.76 7.97
C PHE A 20 -3.65 4.56 9.22
N LEU A 21 -3.65 3.94 10.40
CA LEU A 21 -3.76 4.60 11.70
C LEU A 21 -2.62 5.60 11.92
N PHE A 22 -1.38 5.14 11.78
CA PHE A 22 -0.21 5.99 12.01
C PHE A 22 -0.07 7.10 10.97
N MET A 23 -0.44 6.85 9.70
CA MET A 23 -0.54 7.92 8.70
C MET A 23 -1.57 8.97 9.10
N ARG A 24 -2.75 8.57 9.59
CA ARG A 24 -3.79 9.50 10.06
C ARG A 24 -3.29 10.36 11.21
N LEU A 25 -2.67 9.75 12.22
CA LEU A 25 -2.14 10.47 13.40
C LEU A 25 -0.97 11.39 13.01
N GLY A 26 -0.05 10.93 12.17
CA GLY A 26 1.07 11.74 11.71
C GLY A 26 0.63 12.89 10.80
N ALA A 27 -0.19 12.60 9.78
CA ALA A 27 -0.60 13.58 8.80
C ALA A 27 -1.51 14.68 9.38
N ALA A 28 -2.19 14.41 10.50
CA ALA A 28 -3.02 15.42 11.18
C ALA A 28 -2.21 16.62 11.68
N GLU A 29 -0.95 16.42 12.08
CA GLU A 29 -0.09 17.48 12.59
C GLU A 29 1.05 17.86 11.62
N PHE A 30 1.70 16.87 11.01
CA PHE A 30 2.77 17.11 10.05
C PHE A 30 2.27 17.55 8.65
N GLY A 31 1.03 17.18 8.31
CA GLY A 31 0.57 17.21 6.92
C GLY A 31 1.03 16.00 6.11
N PRO A 32 0.45 15.79 4.90
CA PRO A 32 0.70 14.60 4.09
C PRO A 32 2.14 14.45 3.61
N VAL A 33 2.75 15.54 3.14
CA VAL A 33 4.09 15.53 2.54
C VAL A 33 5.17 15.25 3.59
N PRO A 34 5.24 15.96 4.73
CA PRO A 34 6.21 15.64 5.77
C PRO A 34 6.01 14.23 6.36
N THR A 35 4.77 13.76 6.52
CA THR A 35 4.50 12.39 7.00
C THR A 35 5.08 11.35 6.05
N ALA A 36 4.84 11.49 4.75
CA ALA A 36 5.40 10.58 3.74
C ALA A 36 6.94 10.68 3.69
N GLY A 37 7.49 11.89 3.73
CA GLY A 37 8.94 12.14 3.71
C GLY A 37 9.65 11.54 4.93
N LEU A 38 9.12 11.77 6.14
CA LEU A 38 9.64 11.19 7.38
C LEU A 38 9.54 9.67 7.37
N ARG A 39 8.42 9.11 6.89
CA ARG A 39 8.25 7.66 6.75
C ARG A 39 9.37 7.03 5.93
N VAL A 40 9.61 7.53 4.72
CA VAL A 40 10.63 6.96 3.84
C VAL A 40 12.04 7.32 4.29
N GLY A 41 12.27 8.51 4.86
CA GLY A 41 13.56 8.95 5.36
C GLY A 41 14.03 8.11 6.54
N ILE A 42 13.21 7.95 7.58
CA ILE A 42 13.53 7.12 8.74
C ILE A 42 13.67 5.66 8.32
N ALA A 43 12.80 5.15 7.44
CA ALA A 43 12.91 3.78 6.94
C ALA A 43 14.21 3.57 6.14
N ALA A 44 14.62 4.54 5.31
CA ALA A 44 15.88 4.49 4.60
C ALA A 44 17.06 4.40 5.58
N LEU A 45 17.07 5.24 6.64
CA LEU A 45 18.10 5.20 7.67
C LEU A 45 18.17 3.85 8.39
N CYS A 46 17.02 3.29 8.79
CA CYS A 46 16.95 1.98 9.42
C CYS A 46 17.44 0.84 8.53
N LEU A 47 17.27 0.97 7.21
CA LEU A 47 17.67 -0.05 6.24
C LEU A 47 19.10 0.15 5.71
N LEU A 48 19.77 1.30 5.96
CA LEU A 48 21.13 1.55 5.50
C LEU A 48 22.14 0.43 5.83
N PRO A 49 22.12 -0.21 7.03
CA PRO A 49 23.04 -1.30 7.34
C PRO A 49 22.96 -2.47 6.37
N VAL A 50 21.85 -2.63 5.64
CA VAL A 50 21.71 -3.68 4.62
C VAL A 50 22.75 -3.52 3.49
N PHE A 51 23.17 -2.28 3.19
CA PHE A 51 24.21 -2.01 2.19
C PHE A 51 25.63 -2.39 2.61
N LEU A 52 25.86 -2.76 3.87
CA LEU A 52 27.13 -3.34 4.30
C LEU A 52 27.37 -4.71 3.64
N LYS A 53 26.32 -5.37 3.13
CA LYS A 53 26.46 -6.58 2.32
C LYS A 53 26.94 -6.20 0.91
N ALA A 54 28.18 -6.60 0.55
CA ALA A 54 28.82 -6.24 -0.71
C ALA A 54 27.94 -6.52 -1.97
N ALA A 55 27.25 -7.66 -1.99
CA ALA A 55 26.37 -8.03 -3.10
C ALA A 55 25.17 -7.06 -3.24
N VAL A 56 24.58 -6.62 -2.12
CA VAL A 56 23.46 -5.66 -2.10
C VAL A 56 23.94 -4.30 -2.62
N TRP A 57 25.10 -3.85 -2.18
CA TRP A 57 25.70 -2.58 -2.63
C TRP A 57 26.06 -2.60 -4.12
N ALA A 58 26.61 -3.70 -4.62
CA ALA A 58 26.95 -3.85 -6.03
C ALA A 58 25.72 -3.76 -6.92
N ASP A 59 24.63 -4.46 -6.58
CA ASP A 59 23.37 -4.42 -7.31
C ASP A 59 22.73 -3.02 -7.28
N PHE A 60 22.74 -2.36 -6.11
CA PHE A 60 22.27 -0.99 -5.99
C PHE A 60 23.04 -0.04 -6.91
N ARG A 61 24.38 -0.06 -6.86
CA ARG A 61 25.21 0.80 -7.73
C ARG A 61 24.98 0.56 -9.22
N ALA A 62 24.78 -0.68 -9.63
CA ALA A 62 24.53 -1.03 -11.02
C ALA A 62 23.18 -0.53 -11.54
N ARG A 63 22.16 -0.43 -10.67
CA ARG A 63 20.75 -0.16 -11.07
C ARG A 63 20.09 0.99 -10.29
N TRP A 64 20.86 1.86 -9.63
CA TRP A 64 20.34 2.90 -8.71
C TRP A 64 19.25 3.79 -9.34
N ARG A 65 19.41 4.16 -10.64
CA ARG A 65 18.40 5.00 -11.34
C ARG A 65 17.05 4.30 -11.42
N ALA A 66 17.03 3.04 -11.82
CA ALA A 66 15.80 2.27 -11.90
C ALA A 66 15.20 2.01 -10.51
N ILE A 67 16.04 1.74 -9.50
CA ILE A 67 15.62 1.57 -8.11
C ILE A 67 15.01 2.88 -7.56
N PHE A 68 15.55 4.03 -7.89
CA PHE A 68 15.00 5.33 -7.49
C PHE A 68 13.63 5.61 -8.14
N VAL A 69 13.46 5.27 -9.43
CA VAL A 69 12.15 5.34 -10.09
C VAL A 69 11.13 4.45 -9.37
N VAL A 70 11.52 3.22 -8.99
CA VAL A 70 10.67 2.37 -8.17
C VAL A 70 10.39 3.03 -6.83
N GLY A 71 11.35 3.69 -6.21
CA GLY A 71 11.16 4.42 -4.95
C GLY A 71 10.06 5.48 -5.06
N LEU A 72 10.06 6.27 -6.12
CA LEU A 72 9.02 7.26 -6.37
C LEU A 72 7.64 6.61 -6.58
N LEU A 73 7.58 5.57 -7.41
CA LEU A 73 6.33 4.93 -7.81
C LEU A 73 5.76 4.00 -6.74
N ASN A 74 6.60 3.38 -5.91
CA ASN A 74 6.19 2.39 -4.90
C ASN A 74 6.16 2.93 -3.47
N SER A 75 6.76 4.07 -3.20
CA SER A 75 6.85 4.62 -1.85
C SER A 75 6.54 6.12 -1.80
N GLY A 76 7.26 6.95 -2.55
CA GLY A 76 7.10 8.40 -2.48
C GLY A 76 5.68 8.85 -2.79
N LEU A 77 5.23 8.62 -4.01
CA LEU A 77 3.90 9.04 -4.47
C LEU A 77 2.76 8.32 -3.75
N PRO A 78 2.73 6.97 -3.61
CA PRO A 78 1.64 6.32 -2.91
C PRO A 78 1.52 6.71 -1.44
N PHE A 79 2.62 6.82 -0.71
CA PHE A 79 2.57 7.20 0.71
C PHE A 79 2.08 8.62 0.91
N LEU A 80 2.47 9.55 0.02
CA LEU A 80 1.92 10.90 -0.02
C LEU A 80 0.40 10.89 -0.24
N LEU A 81 -0.06 10.16 -1.25
CA LEU A 81 -1.47 10.09 -1.62
C LEU A 81 -2.32 9.44 -0.52
N PHE A 82 -1.84 8.35 0.10
CA PHE A 82 -2.54 7.76 1.24
C PHE A 82 -2.50 8.65 2.47
N SER A 83 -1.39 9.33 2.77
CA SER A 83 -1.32 10.30 3.88
C SER A 83 -2.29 11.48 3.69
N PHE A 84 -2.51 11.90 2.45
CA PHE A 84 -3.54 12.87 2.11
C PHE A 84 -4.94 12.26 2.30
N ALA A 85 -5.18 11.06 1.77
CA ALA A 85 -6.50 10.45 1.76
C ALA A 85 -7.04 10.19 3.17
N VAL A 86 -6.21 9.67 4.09
CA VAL A 86 -6.63 9.38 5.47
C VAL A 86 -7.05 10.62 6.28
N LEU A 87 -6.74 11.83 5.81
CA LEU A 87 -7.25 13.07 6.41
C LEU A 87 -8.70 13.37 6.04
N HIS A 88 -9.19 12.82 4.93
CA HIS A 88 -10.47 13.17 4.33
C HIS A 88 -11.48 12.01 4.26
N ILE A 89 -11.01 10.77 4.39
CA ILE A 89 -11.83 9.56 4.42
C ILE A 89 -11.37 8.64 5.57
N PRO A 90 -12.26 7.76 6.08
CA PRO A 90 -11.90 6.76 7.09
C PRO A 90 -10.71 5.90 6.66
N THR A 91 -9.86 5.55 7.64
CA THR A 91 -8.68 4.72 7.41
C THR A 91 -9.04 3.36 6.85
N GLY A 92 -10.17 2.79 7.27
CA GLY A 92 -10.70 1.54 6.74
C GLY A 92 -11.05 1.61 5.26
N ILE A 93 -11.65 2.72 4.78
CA ILE A 93 -11.93 2.92 3.34
C ILE A 93 -10.63 3.01 2.55
N SER A 94 -9.65 3.77 3.04
CA SER A 94 -8.33 3.87 2.41
C SER A 94 -7.65 2.50 2.27
N ALA A 95 -7.76 1.65 3.30
CA ALA A 95 -7.21 0.29 3.29
C ALA A 95 -7.98 -0.65 2.34
N ILE A 96 -9.31 -0.53 2.25
CA ILE A 96 -10.13 -1.29 1.29
C ILE A 96 -9.75 -0.91 -0.14
N LEU A 97 -9.59 0.39 -0.43
CA LEU A 97 -9.12 0.85 -1.75
C LEU A 97 -7.69 0.36 -2.03
N ASN A 98 -6.81 0.32 -1.03
CA ASN A 98 -5.47 -0.25 -1.19
C ASN A 98 -5.51 -1.76 -1.57
N ALA A 99 -6.53 -2.51 -1.18
CA ALA A 99 -6.67 -3.90 -1.59
C ALA A 99 -6.91 -4.09 -3.11
N THR A 100 -7.09 -3.00 -3.87
CA THR A 100 -7.17 -3.01 -5.33
C THR A 100 -5.79 -3.03 -6.02
N VAL A 101 -4.68 -2.95 -5.29
CA VAL A 101 -3.31 -2.97 -5.85
C VAL A 101 -3.08 -4.12 -6.83
N PRO A 102 -3.49 -5.36 -6.56
CA PRO A 102 -3.33 -6.43 -7.53
C PRO A 102 -4.21 -6.27 -8.79
N LEU A 103 -5.37 -5.60 -8.68
CA LEU A 103 -6.23 -5.30 -9.84
C LEU A 103 -5.53 -4.32 -10.79
N THR A 104 -5.04 -3.20 -10.24
CA THR A 104 -4.30 -2.20 -11.01
C THR A 104 -3.00 -2.78 -11.55
N GLY A 105 -2.31 -3.63 -10.77
CA GLY A 105 -1.13 -4.37 -11.20
C GLY A 105 -1.40 -5.27 -12.41
N ALA A 106 -2.49 -6.04 -12.40
CA ALA A 106 -2.89 -6.90 -13.51
C ALA A 106 -3.24 -6.07 -14.76
N LEU A 107 -3.95 -4.95 -14.58
CA LEU A 107 -4.30 -4.04 -15.67
C LEU A 107 -3.06 -3.43 -16.31
N VAL A 108 -2.12 -2.91 -15.53
CA VAL A 108 -0.87 -2.33 -16.03
C VAL A 108 0.00 -3.40 -16.71
N ALA A 109 0.11 -4.60 -16.14
CA ALA A 109 0.84 -5.70 -16.74
C ALA A 109 0.24 -6.10 -18.10
N TRP A 110 -1.09 -6.12 -18.21
CA TRP A 110 -1.77 -6.39 -19.46
C TRP A 110 -1.44 -5.33 -20.52
N VAL A 111 -1.59 -4.05 -20.20
CA VAL A 111 -1.37 -2.94 -21.14
C VAL A 111 0.10 -2.80 -21.50
N TRP A 112 0.98 -2.80 -20.52
CA TRP A 112 2.40 -2.49 -20.70
C TRP A 112 3.27 -3.69 -21.03
N LEU A 113 3.10 -4.81 -20.29
CA LEU A 113 3.90 -6.02 -20.50
C LEU A 113 3.27 -6.99 -21.49
N LYS A 114 2.06 -6.67 -21.99
CA LYS A 114 1.27 -7.54 -22.88
C LYS A 114 0.91 -8.90 -22.26
N ASP A 115 0.93 -8.98 -20.91
CA ASP A 115 0.55 -10.17 -20.15
C ASP A 115 -0.98 -10.28 -20.15
N ARG A 116 -1.53 -11.01 -21.12
CA ARG A 116 -2.99 -11.13 -21.32
C ARG A 116 -3.61 -11.94 -20.17
N PRO A 117 -4.58 -11.40 -19.43
CA PRO A 117 -5.24 -12.14 -18.37
C PRO A 117 -6.17 -13.21 -18.96
N GLY A 118 -6.15 -14.42 -18.40
CA GLY A 118 -7.13 -15.46 -18.73
C GLY A 118 -8.53 -15.10 -18.22
N GLY A 119 -9.57 -15.84 -18.66
CA GLY A 119 -10.98 -15.54 -18.38
C GLY A 119 -11.31 -15.35 -16.89
N SER A 120 -10.77 -16.20 -16.01
CA SER A 120 -10.94 -16.04 -14.56
C SER A 120 -10.37 -14.73 -14.02
N ARG A 121 -9.22 -14.30 -14.55
CA ARG A 121 -8.59 -13.04 -14.14
C ARG A 121 -9.38 -11.82 -14.62
N VAL A 122 -9.93 -11.87 -15.85
CA VAL A 122 -10.80 -10.82 -16.39
C VAL A 122 -12.06 -10.69 -15.54
N LEU A 123 -12.70 -11.80 -15.19
CA LEU A 123 -13.86 -11.79 -14.29
C LEU A 123 -13.50 -11.18 -12.93
N GLY A 124 -12.35 -11.53 -12.38
CA GLY A 124 -11.84 -10.95 -11.13
C GLY A 124 -11.64 -9.43 -11.22
N LEU A 125 -11.09 -8.93 -12.33
CA LEU A 125 -10.95 -7.50 -12.59
C LEU A 125 -12.33 -6.80 -12.60
N VAL A 126 -13.30 -7.37 -13.32
CA VAL A 126 -14.67 -6.80 -13.39
C VAL A 126 -15.31 -6.74 -12.01
N ILE A 127 -15.30 -7.87 -11.25
CA ILE A 127 -15.87 -7.92 -9.90
C ILE A 127 -15.17 -6.91 -8.97
N GLY A 128 -13.84 -6.84 -9.01
CA GLY A 128 -13.08 -5.91 -8.18
C GLY A 128 -13.41 -4.45 -8.47
N PHE A 129 -13.47 -4.06 -9.75
CA PHE A 129 -13.84 -2.69 -10.12
C PHE A 129 -15.32 -2.36 -9.84
N VAL A 130 -16.24 -3.32 -9.93
CA VAL A 130 -17.63 -3.15 -9.46
C VAL A 130 -17.64 -2.85 -7.97
N GLY A 131 -16.88 -3.59 -7.15
CA GLY A 131 -16.75 -3.34 -5.72
C GLY A 131 -16.22 -1.93 -5.41
N VAL A 132 -15.20 -1.46 -6.15
CA VAL A 132 -14.69 -0.08 -6.04
C VAL A 132 -15.76 0.94 -6.39
N THR A 133 -16.47 0.75 -7.49
CA THR A 133 -17.53 1.65 -7.94
C THR A 133 -18.65 1.74 -6.91
N LEU A 134 -19.08 0.61 -6.36
CA LEU A 134 -20.08 0.55 -5.29
C LEU A 134 -19.61 1.30 -4.04
N LEU A 135 -18.34 1.14 -3.66
CA LEU A 135 -17.75 1.82 -2.50
C LEU A 135 -17.70 3.34 -2.70
N VAL A 136 -17.28 3.78 -3.89
CA VAL A 136 -17.13 5.22 -4.23
C VAL A 136 -18.49 5.91 -4.39
N LEU A 137 -19.45 5.24 -5.03
CA LEU A 137 -20.79 5.80 -5.27
C LEU A 137 -21.76 5.64 -4.09
N GLY A 138 -21.46 4.74 -3.17
CA GLY A 138 -22.29 4.49 -2.00
C GLY A 138 -22.30 5.68 -1.03
N LYS A 139 -23.49 6.12 -0.63
CA LYS A 139 -23.69 7.23 0.32
C LYS A 139 -23.14 6.97 1.74
N SER A 140 -22.64 5.78 2.01
CA SER A 140 -22.50 5.24 3.37
C SER A 140 -21.17 5.51 4.06
N GLY A 141 -20.25 6.25 3.47
CA GLY A 141 -18.93 6.45 4.10
C GLY A 141 -18.69 7.87 4.61
N VAL A 142 -19.48 8.82 4.17
CA VAL A 142 -19.17 10.25 4.35
C VAL A 142 -20.05 10.93 5.40
N ASP A 143 -21.27 10.44 5.62
CA ASP A 143 -22.23 11.04 6.56
C ASP A 143 -22.33 10.31 7.91
N ALA A 144 -21.62 9.19 8.13
CA ALA A 144 -21.60 8.51 9.41
C ALA A 144 -20.73 9.31 10.41
N ARG A 145 -21.41 9.92 11.36
CA ARG A 145 -20.90 10.67 12.51
C ARG A 145 -19.54 10.13 13.00
N GLY A 146 -18.46 10.88 12.74
CA GLY A 146 -17.12 10.53 13.22
C GLY A 146 -15.94 10.93 12.32
N ALA A 147 -16.10 11.00 11.01
CA ALA A 147 -15.06 11.58 10.17
C ALA A 147 -15.41 13.06 9.92
N VAL A 148 -14.65 13.96 10.53
CA VAL A 148 -14.67 15.38 10.14
C VAL A 148 -14.18 15.43 8.70
N SER A 149 -15.12 15.42 7.75
CA SER A 149 -14.82 15.68 6.34
C SER A 149 -14.49 17.16 6.21
N VAL A 150 -13.23 17.49 6.41
CA VAL A 150 -12.73 18.82 6.08
C VAL A 150 -12.81 18.95 4.56
N GLY A 151 -13.84 19.63 4.05
CA GLY A 151 -14.02 19.84 2.62
C GLY A 151 -15.26 19.20 1.97
N GLY A 152 -16.10 18.47 2.73
CA GLY A 152 -17.36 17.91 2.23
C GLY A 152 -17.20 16.74 1.25
N HIS A 153 -18.30 16.39 0.56
CA HIS A 153 -18.38 15.22 -0.34
C HIS A 153 -17.37 15.26 -1.49
N ALA A 154 -17.12 16.44 -2.05
CA ALA A 154 -16.15 16.59 -3.15
C ALA A 154 -14.72 16.21 -2.72
N MET A 155 -14.29 16.61 -1.54
CA MET A 155 -12.96 16.28 -1.03
C MET A 155 -12.83 14.79 -0.72
N SER A 156 -13.88 14.13 -0.27
CA SER A 156 -13.88 12.68 -0.07
C SER A 156 -13.71 11.92 -1.39
N LEU A 157 -14.33 12.37 -2.49
CA LEU A 157 -14.12 11.78 -3.81
C LEU A 157 -12.68 11.98 -4.30
N VAL A 158 -12.10 13.18 -4.08
CA VAL A 158 -10.68 13.44 -4.39
C VAL A 158 -9.77 12.51 -3.59
N ALA A 159 -10.04 12.29 -2.31
CA ALA A 159 -9.28 11.38 -1.45
C ALA A 159 -9.38 9.92 -1.91
N MET A 160 -10.57 9.46 -2.30
CA MET A 160 -10.74 8.13 -2.90
C MET A 160 -9.99 8.01 -4.24
N GLY A 161 -10.07 9.05 -5.08
CA GLY A 161 -9.29 9.16 -6.31
C GLY A 161 -7.77 9.11 -6.05
N ALA A 162 -7.29 9.77 -5.00
CA ALA A 162 -5.89 9.69 -4.57
C ALA A 162 -5.49 8.26 -4.17
N CYS A 163 -6.33 7.53 -3.44
CA CYS A 163 -6.08 6.11 -3.15
C CYS A 163 -5.98 5.27 -4.42
N LEU A 164 -6.88 5.46 -5.39
CA LEU A 164 -6.84 4.71 -6.66
C LEU A 164 -5.61 5.08 -7.51
N LEU A 165 -5.20 6.34 -7.51
CA LEU A 165 -3.95 6.77 -8.15
C LEU A 165 -2.73 6.14 -7.46
N ALA A 166 -2.73 6.03 -6.14
CA ALA A 166 -1.69 5.33 -5.39
C ALA A 166 -1.61 3.86 -5.78
N THR A 167 -2.75 3.16 -5.90
CA THR A 167 -2.76 1.75 -6.32
C THR A 167 -2.34 1.57 -7.76
N LEU A 168 -2.68 2.48 -8.66
CA LEU A 168 -2.19 2.49 -10.03
C LEU A 168 -0.67 2.68 -10.07
N SER A 169 -0.13 3.59 -9.24
CA SER A 169 1.32 3.80 -9.11
C SER A 169 2.03 2.52 -8.65
N TYR A 170 1.48 1.77 -7.67
CA TYR A 170 1.99 0.45 -7.30
C TYR A 170 1.98 -0.54 -8.47
N GLY A 171 0.92 -0.55 -9.28
CA GLY A 171 0.82 -1.41 -10.48
C GLY A 171 1.91 -1.09 -11.51
N VAL A 172 2.16 0.22 -11.73
CA VAL A 172 3.25 0.70 -12.60
C VAL A 172 4.61 0.30 -12.02
N ALA A 173 4.83 0.51 -10.71
CA ALA A 173 6.07 0.13 -10.02
C ALA A 173 6.37 -1.36 -10.15
N ALA A 174 5.36 -2.22 -9.96
CA ALA A 174 5.49 -3.68 -10.09
C ALA A 174 5.89 -4.09 -11.52
N SER A 175 5.23 -3.52 -12.53
CA SER A 175 5.54 -3.78 -13.94
C SER A 175 6.92 -3.25 -14.34
N PHE A 176 7.30 -2.07 -13.82
CA PHE A 176 8.63 -1.48 -14.02
C PHE A 176 9.71 -2.37 -13.38
N THR A 177 9.49 -2.83 -12.14
CA THR A 177 10.40 -3.74 -11.44
C THR A 177 10.58 -5.05 -12.22
N LYS A 178 9.49 -5.65 -12.70
CA LYS A 178 9.54 -6.87 -13.53
C LYS A 178 10.35 -6.66 -14.80
N ARG A 179 10.28 -5.48 -15.41
CA ARG A 179 10.95 -5.19 -16.69
C ARG A 179 12.43 -4.81 -16.53
N TYR A 180 12.78 -4.03 -15.50
CA TYR A 180 14.09 -3.38 -15.40
C TYR A 180 14.95 -3.86 -14.23
N LEU A 181 14.36 -4.51 -13.22
CA LEU A 181 15.05 -4.94 -12.01
C LEU A 181 15.03 -6.47 -11.81
N THR A 182 14.71 -7.25 -12.85
CA THR A 182 14.80 -8.71 -12.80
C THR A 182 16.24 -9.12 -12.50
N GLY A 183 16.43 -10.01 -11.52
CA GLY A 183 17.75 -10.49 -11.06
C GLY A 183 18.46 -9.57 -10.07
N VAL A 184 17.94 -8.39 -9.77
CA VAL A 184 18.47 -7.50 -8.72
C VAL A 184 18.10 -8.05 -7.34
N ASN A 185 19.02 -7.99 -6.40
CA ASN A 185 18.76 -8.38 -5.02
C ASN A 185 17.56 -7.61 -4.44
N PRO A 186 16.54 -8.29 -3.90
CA PRO A 186 15.32 -7.64 -3.37
C PRO A 186 15.62 -6.62 -2.26
N LEU A 187 16.62 -6.87 -1.42
CA LEU A 187 17.03 -5.93 -0.37
C LEU A 187 17.67 -4.66 -0.94
N ALA A 188 18.43 -4.78 -2.05
CA ALA A 188 18.99 -3.62 -2.75
C ALA A 188 17.86 -2.74 -3.31
N SER A 189 16.87 -3.38 -3.93
CA SER A 189 15.68 -2.68 -4.44
C SER A 189 14.87 -2.04 -3.32
N ALA A 190 14.61 -2.75 -2.22
CA ALA A 190 13.87 -2.23 -1.08
C ALA A 190 14.56 -1.03 -0.43
N THR A 191 15.83 -1.19 -0.02
CA THR A 191 16.58 -0.13 0.66
C THR A 191 16.79 1.09 -0.25
N GLY A 192 17.23 0.85 -1.49
CA GLY A 192 17.47 1.92 -2.45
C GLY A 192 16.21 2.65 -2.86
N SER A 193 15.06 1.97 -2.92
CA SER A 193 13.77 2.61 -3.22
C SER A 193 13.34 3.57 -2.11
N GLN A 194 13.55 3.22 -0.83
CA GLN A 194 13.28 4.15 0.27
C GLN A 194 14.21 5.38 0.21
N MET A 195 15.49 5.20 -0.12
CA MET A 195 16.43 6.31 -0.32
C MET A 195 15.99 7.22 -1.47
N GLY A 196 15.60 6.65 -2.61
CA GLY A 196 15.14 7.42 -3.76
C GLY A 196 13.88 8.24 -3.44
N ALA A 197 12.92 7.64 -2.73
CA ALA A 197 11.73 8.33 -2.27
C ALA A 197 12.07 9.44 -1.24
N ALA A 198 12.98 9.16 -0.30
CA ALA A 198 13.41 10.15 0.70
C ALA A 198 14.09 11.37 0.05
N LEU A 199 15.00 11.13 -0.90
CA LEU A 199 15.68 12.22 -1.63
C LEU A 199 14.69 13.07 -2.43
N ALA A 200 13.68 12.46 -3.04
CA ALA A 200 12.66 13.20 -3.79
C ALA A 200 11.73 14.01 -2.88
N LEU A 201 11.46 13.54 -1.66
CA LEU A 201 10.55 14.21 -0.74
C LEU A 201 11.26 15.18 0.22
N VAL A 202 12.60 15.20 0.30
CA VAL A 202 13.32 16.05 1.26
C VAL A 202 13.03 17.55 1.05
N LEU A 203 13.07 18.03 -0.18
CA LEU A 203 12.80 19.45 -0.48
C LEU A 203 11.31 19.81 -0.28
N PRO A 204 10.33 19.06 -0.84
CA PRO A 204 8.91 19.29 -0.54
C PRO A 204 8.59 19.21 0.96
N MET A 205 9.19 18.25 1.68
CA MET A 205 9.03 18.10 3.12
C MET A 205 9.55 19.33 3.88
N ALA A 206 10.73 19.83 3.53
CA ALA A 206 11.31 21.02 4.17
C ALA A 206 10.46 22.26 3.91
N TRP A 207 9.93 22.41 2.70
CA TRP A 207 9.07 23.55 2.36
C TRP A 207 7.71 23.51 3.06
N LEU A 208 7.11 22.32 3.19
CA LEU A 208 5.79 22.12 3.78
C LEU A 208 5.88 21.68 5.26
N TRP A 209 7.02 21.95 5.90
CA TRP A 209 7.20 21.64 7.31
C TRP A 209 6.23 22.45 8.18
N PRO A 210 5.55 21.84 9.17
CA PRO A 210 4.58 22.53 10.01
C PRO A 210 5.22 23.71 10.76
N ALA A 211 4.53 24.83 10.76
CA ALA A 211 4.98 26.03 11.50
C ALA A 211 4.75 25.91 13.01
N GLN A 212 3.79 25.07 13.42
CA GLN A 212 3.46 24.82 14.82
C GLN A 212 4.28 23.64 15.38
N PRO A 213 4.61 23.65 16.68
CA PRO A 213 5.26 22.51 17.32
C PRO A 213 4.40 21.25 17.18
N VAL A 214 5.04 20.15 16.77
CA VAL A 214 4.41 18.85 16.60
C VAL A 214 4.48 18.06 17.89
N SER A 215 3.38 17.43 18.29
CA SER A 215 3.27 16.66 19.54
C SER A 215 4.17 15.42 19.54
N ALA A 216 4.55 14.96 20.73
CA ALA A 216 5.28 13.70 20.90
C ALA A 216 4.47 12.50 20.36
N GLY A 217 3.13 12.57 20.40
CA GLY A 217 2.25 11.55 19.85
C GLY A 217 2.39 11.41 18.32
N ALA A 218 2.40 12.53 17.59
CA ALA A 218 2.57 12.51 16.14
C ALA A 218 4.00 12.07 15.75
N TRP A 219 5.03 12.47 16.48
CA TRP A 219 6.39 11.94 16.30
C TRP A 219 6.47 10.43 16.54
N GLY A 220 5.83 9.94 17.61
CA GLY A 220 5.70 8.51 17.89
C GLY A 220 5.00 7.76 16.76
N ALA A 221 3.89 8.31 16.25
CA ALA A 221 3.14 7.71 15.14
C ALA A 221 3.98 7.61 13.86
N VAL A 222 4.67 8.68 13.46
CA VAL A 222 5.51 8.68 12.24
C VAL A 222 6.72 7.76 12.41
N THR A 223 7.32 7.70 13.59
CA THR A 223 8.41 6.76 13.88
C THR A 223 7.93 5.31 13.81
N ALA A 224 6.79 4.99 14.42
CA ALA A 224 6.17 3.65 14.33
C ALA A 224 5.82 3.29 12.88
N LEU A 225 5.29 4.25 12.11
CA LEU A 225 5.00 4.09 10.68
C LEU A 225 6.26 3.72 9.88
N ALA A 226 7.38 4.39 10.13
CA ALA A 226 8.62 4.17 9.43
C ALA A 226 9.34 2.88 9.86
N VAL A 227 9.45 2.65 11.17
CA VAL A 227 10.20 1.52 11.72
C VAL A 227 9.40 0.23 11.62
N LEU A 228 8.18 0.23 12.18
CA LEU A 228 7.37 -1.00 12.26
C LEU A 228 6.69 -1.32 10.92
N CYS A 229 5.96 -0.33 10.36
CA CYS A 229 5.13 -0.57 9.18
C CYS A 229 5.89 -0.46 7.85
N THR A 230 7.17 -0.06 7.86
CA THR A 230 7.99 0.00 6.65
C THR A 230 9.23 -0.87 6.79
N SER A 231 10.16 -0.56 7.71
CA SER A 231 11.44 -1.28 7.78
C SER A 231 11.27 -2.73 8.24
N ILE A 232 10.65 -2.96 9.39
CA ILE A 232 10.41 -4.31 9.93
C ILE A 232 9.43 -5.08 9.03
N ALA A 233 8.37 -4.42 8.57
CA ALA A 233 7.40 -5.04 7.68
C ALA A 233 8.05 -5.54 6.37
N TYR A 234 9.00 -4.80 5.78
CA TYR A 234 9.73 -5.28 4.60
C TYR A 234 10.60 -6.51 4.90
N ILE A 235 11.28 -6.54 6.06
CA ILE A 235 12.06 -7.69 6.47
C ILE A 235 11.16 -8.94 6.59
N LEU A 236 10.01 -8.81 7.26
CA LEU A 236 9.03 -9.89 7.39
C LEU A 236 8.47 -10.31 6.02
N TYR A 237 8.17 -9.36 5.16
CA TYR A 237 7.62 -9.64 3.84
C TYR A 237 8.60 -10.42 2.96
N PHE A 238 9.88 -10.02 2.92
CA PHE A 238 10.89 -10.74 2.16
C PHE A 238 11.17 -12.13 2.75
N HIS A 239 11.16 -12.28 4.08
CA HIS A 239 11.29 -13.59 4.72
C HIS A 239 10.09 -14.50 4.37
N LEU A 240 8.87 -13.97 4.34
CA LEU A 240 7.68 -14.70 3.88
C LEU A 240 7.78 -15.10 2.40
N ILE A 241 8.30 -14.22 1.53
CA ILE A 241 8.54 -14.56 0.11
C ILE A 241 9.52 -15.71 -0.01
N GLU A 242 10.62 -15.67 0.72
CA GLU A 242 11.66 -16.68 0.69
C GLU A 242 11.16 -18.05 1.19
N ARG A 243 10.38 -18.06 2.29
CA ARG A 243 9.93 -19.30 2.94
C ARG A 243 8.61 -19.86 2.42
N ALA A 244 7.67 -19.01 2.06
CA ALA A 244 6.32 -19.43 1.64
C ALA A 244 6.05 -19.21 0.15
N GLY A 245 6.93 -18.47 -0.53
CA GLY A 245 6.79 -18.09 -1.94
C GLY A 245 5.98 -16.79 -2.13
N PRO A 246 6.23 -16.08 -3.25
CA PRO A 246 5.67 -14.76 -3.49
C PRO A 246 4.13 -14.76 -3.56
N ALA A 247 3.51 -15.78 -4.16
CA ALA A 247 2.05 -15.86 -4.28
C ALA A 247 1.36 -15.91 -2.91
N LYS A 248 1.90 -16.70 -1.97
CA LYS A 248 1.37 -16.77 -0.59
C LYS A 248 1.67 -15.51 0.20
N ALA A 249 2.86 -14.93 0.08
CA ALA A 249 3.20 -13.68 0.75
C ALA A 249 2.27 -12.52 0.32
N LEU A 250 1.92 -12.44 -0.97
CA LEU A 250 1.00 -11.42 -1.47
C LEU A 250 -0.40 -11.51 -0.87
N THR A 251 -0.85 -12.67 -0.41
CA THR A 251 -2.20 -12.80 0.18
C THR A 251 -2.35 -12.03 1.50
N VAL A 252 -1.25 -11.61 2.12
CA VAL A 252 -1.27 -10.74 3.31
C VAL A 252 -2.06 -9.45 3.05
N THR A 253 -2.04 -8.95 1.83
CA THR A 253 -2.74 -7.71 1.44
C THR A 253 -4.26 -7.81 1.62
N PHE A 254 -4.83 -9.00 1.64
CA PHE A 254 -6.27 -9.22 1.86
C PHE A 254 -6.68 -9.06 3.34
N LEU A 255 -5.74 -9.23 4.28
CA LEU A 255 -5.99 -9.03 5.70
C LEU A 255 -5.75 -7.58 6.14
N ILE A 256 -5.03 -6.79 5.37
CA ILE A 256 -4.75 -5.37 5.70
C ILE A 256 -6.02 -4.58 6.01
N PRO A 257 -7.09 -4.64 5.19
CA PRO A 257 -8.32 -3.90 5.47
C PRO A 257 -8.98 -4.31 6.79
N VAL A 258 -8.90 -5.60 7.16
CA VAL A 258 -9.48 -6.10 8.42
C VAL A 258 -8.83 -5.40 9.61
N PHE A 259 -7.50 -5.38 9.66
CA PHE A 259 -6.77 -4.70 10.73
C PHE A 259 -6.98 -3.18 10.68
N ALA A 260 -6.98 -2.56 9.51
CA ALA A 260 -7.21 -1.12 9.39
C ALA A 260 -8.61 -0.70 9.88
N LEU A 261 -9.65 -1.49 9.56
CA LEU A 261 -11.01 -1.27 10.07
C LEU A 261 -11.05 -1.39 11.61
N VAL A 262 -10.42 -2.42 12.16
CA VAL A 262 -10.36 -2.61 13.61
C VAL A 262 -9.62 -1.46 14.29
N TYR A 263 -8.45 -1.06 13.79
CA TYR A 263 -7.68 0.04 14.35
C TYR A 263 -8.40 1.38 14.21
N GLY A 264 -9.04 1.64 13.06
CA GLY A 264 -9.85 2.84 12.85
C GLY A 264 -11.01 2.92 13.84
N ALA A 265 -11.72 1.81 14.06
CA ALA A 265 -12.83 1.75 15.00
C ALA A 265 -12.35 1.93 16.47
N VAL A 266 -11.29 1.22 16.88
CA VAL A 266 -10.83 1.20 18.29
C VAL A 266 -10.11 2.49 18.67
N PHE A 267 -9.22 3.00 17.82
CA PHE A 267 -8.34 4.12 18.16
C PHE A 267 -8.80 5.47 17.64
N LEU A 268 -9.61 5.50 16.58
CA LEU A 268 -10.08 6.74 15.95
C LEU A 268 -11.59 6.93 16.08
N GLY A 269 -12.33 5.96 16.64
CA GLY A 269 -13.79 6.01 16.73
C GLY A 269 -14.49 5.97 15.37
N GLU A 270 -13.83 5.42 14.33
CA GLU A 270 -14.42 5.33 13.00
C GLU A 270 -15.57 4.32 12.99
N VAL A 271 -16.67 4.69 12.33
CA VAL A 271 -17.83 3.80 12.20
C VAL A 271 -17.61 2.83 11.05
N VAL A 272 -17.60 1.54 11.36
CA VAL A 272 -17.53 0.47 10.36
C VAL A 272 -18.97 0.10 9.96
N THR A 273 -19.32 0.40 8.71
CA THR A 273 -20.65 0.09 8.18
C THR A 273 -20.67 -1.27 7.47
N ALA A 274 -21.84 -1.93 7.48
CA ALA A 274 -22.03 -3.18 6.72
C ALA A 274 -21.75 -2.98 5.22
N TRP A 275 -22.01 -1.79 4.69
CA TRP A 275 -21.71 -1.42 3.31
C TRP A 275 -20.19 -1.45 3.02
N MET A 276 -19.38 -0.84 3.90
CA MET A 276 -17.92 -0.86 3.76
C MET A 276 -17.39 -2.30 3.77
N VAL A 277 -17.89 -3.14 4.69
CA VAL A 277 -17.52 -4.55 4.77
C VAL A 277 -17.94 -5.30 3.51
N GLY A 278 -19.18 -5.11 3.05
CA GLY A 278 -19.70 -5.75 1.84
C GLY A 278 -18.89 -5.38 0.59
N CYS A 279 -18.64 -4.10 0.36
CA CYS A 279 -17.81 -3.63 -0.76
C CYS A 279 -16.37 -4.16 -0.65
N GLY A 280 -15.79 -4.16 0.57
CA GLY A 280 -14.47 -4.71 0.84
C GLY A 280 -14.37 -6.19 0.47
N LEU A 281 -15.36 -6.99 0.83
CA LEU A 281 -15.41 -8.41 0.47
C LEU A 281 -15.51 -8.61 -1.06
N VAL A 282 -16.32 -7.81 -1.76
CA VAL A 282 -16.40 -7.87 -3.23
C VAL A 282 -15.04 -7.53 -3.87
N ILE A 283 -14.36 -6.48 -3.38
CA ILE A 283 -13.02 -6.09 -3.87
C ILE A 283 -12.01 -7.22 -3.61
N VAL A 284 -11.98 -7.79 -2.42
CA VAL A 284 -11.07 -8.88 -2.05
C VAL A 284 -11.34 -10.14 -2.89
N CYS A 285 -12.60 -10.52 -3.11
CA CYS A 285 -12.96 -11.64 -3.98
C CYS A 285 -12.52 -11.39 -5.43
N GLY A 286 -12.79 -10.20 -5.98
CA GLY A 286 -12.33 -9.82 -7.31
C GLY A 286 -10.81 -9.85 -7.43
N THR A 287 -10.10 -9.37 -6.42
CA THR A 287 -8.64 -9.36 -6.36
C THR A 287 -8.08 -10.79 -6.28
N ALA A 288 -8.66 -11.68 -5.47
CA ALA A 288 -8.25 -13.08 -5.37
C ALA A 288 -8.39 -13.84 -6.69
N LEU A 289 -9.46 -13.56 -7.45
CA LEU A 289 -9.65 -14.10 -8.80
C LEU A 289 -8.65 -13.50 -9.80
N SER A 290 -8.42 -12.18 -9.77
CA SER A 290 -7.55 -11.48 -10.70
C SER A 290 -6.07 -11.87 -10.56
N THR A 291 -5.64 -12.22 -9.35
CA THR A 291 -4.27 -12.72 -9.09
C THR A 291 -4.10 -14.20 -9.48
N GLY A 292 -5.18 -14.91 -9.78
CA GLY A 292 -5.15 -16.34 -10.08
C GLY A 292 -4.96 -17.23 -8.85
N LEU A 293 -5.13 -16.69 -7.65
CA LEU A 293 -5.14 -17.48 -6.39
C LEU A 293 -6.35 -18.41 -6.35
N VAL A 294 -7.47 -17.95 -6.88
CA VAL A 294 -8.67 -18.75 -7.12
C VAL A 294 -8.85 -18.89 -8.63
N LYS A 295 -8.96 -20.12 -9.12
CA LYS A 295 -9.17 -20.43 -10.54
C LYS A 295 -10.54 -21.03 -10.76
N LEU A 296 -11.32 -20.45 -11.63
CA LEU A 296 -12.60 -21.01 -12.08
C LEU A 296 -12.34 -21.92 -13.29
N ARG A 297 -12.19 -23.22 -13.05
CA ARG A 297 -11.89 -24.24 -14.07
C ARG A 297 -12.83 -24.20 -15.31
N ALA A 298 -14.06 -23.74 -15.11
CA ALA A 298 -15.04 -23.63 -16.19
C ALA A 298 -14.70 -22.57 -17.25
N LEU A 299 -13.95 -21.51 -16.89
CA LEU A 299 -13.59 -20.42 -17.80
C LEU A 299 -12.25 -20.63 -18.50
N GLU A 300 -11.40 -21.52 -18.02
CA GLU A 300 -10.10 -21.84 -18.66
C GLU A 300 -10.25 -22.78 -19.88
N ARG A 301 -11.31 -23.60 -19.94
CA ARG A 301 -11.56 -24.52 -21.07
C ARG A 301 -12.02 -23.87 -22.37
N ARG A 302 -12.28 -22.55 -22.38
CA ARG A 302 -12.73 -21.81 -23.57
C ARG A 302 -11.61 -21.03 -24.27
N THR A 303 -10.40 -21.07 -23.75
CA THR A 303 -9.25 -20.26 -24.28
C THR A 303 -8.13 -21.15 -24.86
N THR A 304 -8.29 -22.45 -24.92
CA THR A 304 -7.50 -23.42 -25.70
C THR A 304 -8.29 -23.88 -26.90
#